data_e70fe752e624effa45877fdd9620c2ff
#
_entry.id   e70fe752e624effa45877fdd9620c2ff
#
_cell.length_a   1.000
_cell.length_b   1.000
_cell.length_c   1.000
_cell.angle_alpha   90.00
_cell.angle_beta   90.00
_cell.angle_gamma   90.00
#
_symmetry.space_group_name_H-M   'P 1'
#
loop_
_entity.id
_entity.type
_entity.pdbx_description
1 polymer ?
#
loop_
_entity_poly.entity_id
_entity_poly.type
_entity_poly.pdbx_seq_one_letter_code
_entity_poly.pdbx_strand_id
1 'polypeptide(L)'
;MTHRSFVRIAVSAALFFSAFLALAPEASAQAKKPEPAKAAPVKPAPATAEGQPTQLGTFGSWNVYASDTANGRVCYALALPKERLPANLTRDPGYFFVSTRPKENVRDELSIVLGFPAKDGSDAQLVVGKSTFVAAPKMQASTSVAWLKNPQDNAAVIEQMKKNPLLSLKVTSKRGNALTENYALAGFGQALDQVKKACP
;
A
#
# COMPACT_ATOMS: atom_id res chain seq x y z
N MET A 1 -44.74 -17.95 -36.60
CA MET A 1 -44.69 -17.04 -37.77
C MET A 1 -43.36 -16.27 -37.66
N THR A 2 -42.37 -16.81 -38.36
CA THR A 2 -41.70 -16.26 -39.58
C THR A 2 -40.96 -14.92 -39.28
N HIS A 3 -39.68 -14.73 -39.54
CA HIS A 3 -38.71 -15.07 -40.56
C HIS A 3 -37.27 -14.83 -40.03
N ARG A 4 -36.34 -15.66 -40.10
CA ARG A 4 -35.19 -15.93 -40.97
C ARG A 4 -34.73 -14.75 -41.81
N SER A 5 -33.45 -14.33 -41.62
CA SER A 5 -32.56 -13.97 -42.76
C SER A 5 -31.10 -14.16 -42.36
N PHE A 6 -30.49 -15.15 -43.02
CA PHE A 6 -29.06 -15.37 -43.17
C PHE A 6 -28.54 -14.47 -44.29
N VAL A 7 -27.39 -13.84 -44.11
CA VAL A 7 -26.54 -13.39 -45.22
C VAL A 7 -25.14 -13.91 -44.98
N ARG A 8 -24.79 -14.88 -45.80
CA ARG A 8 -23.41 -15.33 -46.09
C ARG A 8 -22.90 -14.51 -47.25
N ILE A 9 -21.70 -13.97 -47.14
CA ILE A 9 -20.87 -13.59 -48.32
C ILE A 9 -19.50 -14.23 -48.12
N ALA A 10 -19.17 -15.04 -49.09
CA ALA A 10 -17.91 -15.74 -49.25
C ALA A 10 -17.08 -15.08 -50.37
N VAL A 11 -15.77 -15.40 -50.37
CA VAL A 11 -14.83 -15.49 -51.51
C VAL A 11 -14.13 -14.19 -51.95
N SER A 12 -12.82 -14.09 -51.81
CA SER A 12 -11.89 -14.51 -52.90
C SER A 12 -10.43 -14.39 -52.48
N ALA A 13 -9.68 -15.39 -52.81
CA ALA A 13 -8.23 -15.50 -52.78
C ALA A 13 -7.54 -14.71 -53.89
N ALA A 14 -6.35 -14.19 -53.62
CA ALA A 14 -5.37 -13.90 -54.65
C ALA A 14 -3.96 -14.10 -54.11
N LEU A 15 -3.33 -15.14 -54.60
CA LEU A 15 -1.91 -15.47 -54.53
C LEU A 15 -1.10 -14.48 -55.36
N PHE A 16 -0.04 -13.91 -54.80
CA PHE A 16 1.12 -13.49 -55.60
C PHE A 16 2.41 -13.93 -54.91
N PHE A 17 3.06 -14.86 -55.60
CA PHE A 17 4.40 -15.35 -55.40
C PHE A 17 5.39 -14.35 -55.99
N SER A 18 6.36 -13.89 -55.20
CA SER A 18 7.59 -13.32 -55.76
C SER A 18 8.75 -13.66 -54.84
N ALA A 19 9.54 -14.61 -55.27
CA ALA A 19 10.83 -14.97 -54.69
C ALA A 19 11.85 -13.88 -55.00
N PHE A 20 12.50 -13.33 -53.96
CA PHE A 20 13.73 -12.59 -54.12
C PHE A 20 14.81 -13.23 -53.22
N LEU A 21 15.73 -13.90 -53.90
CA LEU A 21 16.90 -14.51 -53.33
C LEU A 21 17.98 -13.39 -53.20
N ALA A 22 18.32 -12.97 -51.99
CA ALA A 22 19.45 -12.08 -51.73
C ALA A 22 20.41 -12.76 -50.75
N LEU A 23 21.61 -13.05 -51.27
CA LEU A 23 22.77 -13.49 -50.50
C LEU A 23 23.15 -12.36 -49.48
N ALA A 24 23.25 -12.72 -48.20
CA ALA A 24 23.87 -11.90 -47.20
C ALA A 24 25.23 -12.50 -46.76
N PRO A 25 26.31 -11.73 -46.64
CA PRO A 25 27.59 -12.23 -46.15
C PRO A 25 27.56 -12.44 -44.64
N GLU A 26 28.11 -13.58 -44.20
CA GLU A 26 28.35 -13.89 -42.78
C GLU A 26 29.39 -12.94 -42.20
N ALA A 27 28.96 -12.07 -41.30
CA ALA A 27 29.86 -11.29 -40.43
C ALA A 27 30.01 -12.02 -39.10
N SER A 28 31.17 -12.64 -38.88
CA SER A 28 31.57 -13.23 -37.61
C SER A 28 31.71 -12.12 -36.53
N ALA A 29 30.74 -12.03 -35.66
CA ALA A 29 30.81 -11.18 -34.48
C ALA A 29 31.54 -11.93 -33.35
N GLN A 30 32.80 -11.62 -33.08
CA GLN A 30 33.54 -12.03 -31.90
C GLN A 30 32.88 -11.45 -30.67
N ALA A 31 32.39 -12.33 -29.79
CA ALA A 31 31.86 -11.96 -28.48
C ALA A 31 32.99 -11.43 -27.58
N LYS A 32 33.04 -10.12 -27.38
CA LYS A 32 33.90 -9.45 -26.42
C LYS A 32 33.38 -9.71 -25.01
N LYS A 33 34.18 -10.44 -24.20
CA LYS A 33 33.95 -10.71 -22.76
C LYS A 33 33.66 -9.40 -22.03
N PRO A 34 32.57 -9.29 -21.22
CA PRO A 34 32.34 -8.09 -20.43
C PRO A 34 33.40 -7.92 -19.34
N GLU A 35 34.12 -6.82 -19.40
CA GLU A 35 35.01 -6.34 -18.34
C GLU A 35 34.19 -5.87 -17.17
N PRO A 36 34.56 -6.14 -15.89
CA PRO A 36 33.78 -5.69 -14.72
C PRO A 36 33.76 -4.16 -14.68
N ALA A 37 32.56 -3.60 -14.81
CA ALA A 37 32.34 -2.17 -14.71
C ALA A 37 32.76 -1.68 -13.32
N LYS A 38 33.77 -0.82 -13.29
CA LYS A 38 34.21 -0.07 -12.12
C LYS A 38 33.05 0.73 -11.59
N ALA A 39 32.59 0.46 -10.36
CA ALA A 39 31.52 1.18 -9.70
C ALA A 39 31.82 2.70 -9.72
N ALA A 40 30.96 3.45 -10.42
CA ALA A 40 30.99 4.90 -10.40
C ALA A 40 30.66 5.41 -8.98
N PRO A 41 31.25 6.52 -8.52
CA PRO A 41 30.92 7.10 -7.22
C PRO A 41 29.42 7.43 -7.20
N VAL A 42 28.71 6.91 -6.20
CA VAL A 42 27.28 7.22 -5.98
C VAL A 42 27.19 8.71 -5.64
N LYS A 43 26.71 9.49 -6.60
CA LYS A 43 26.37 10.90 -6.41
C LYS A 43 25.32 10.97 -5.28
N PRO A 44 25.49 11.85 -4.26
CA PRO A 44 24.46 12.01 -3.24
C PRO A 44 23.10 12.26 -3.89
N ALA A 45 22.07 11.54 -3.42
CA ALA A 45 20.72 11.72 -3.90
C ALA A 45 20.29 13.20 -3.74
N PRO A 46 19.57 13.80 -4.71
CA PRO A 46 19.08 15.17 -4.59
C PRO A 46 18.29 15.30 -3.31
N ALA A 47 18.43 16.43 -2.60
CA ALA A 47 17.61 16.78 -1.46
C ALA A 47 16.13 16.62 -1.86
N THR A 48 15.38 15.79 -1.13
CA THR A 48 13.96 15.55 -1.34
C THR A 48 13.22 16.89 -1.28
N ALA A 49 12.38 17.14 -2.28
CA ALA A 49 11.54 18.34 -2.30
C ALA A 49 10.70 18.39 -1.01
N GLU A 50 10.53 19.59 -0.45
CA GLU A 50 9.74 19.82 0.77
C GLU A 50 8.37 19.10 0.67
N GLY A 51 8.04 18.29 1.68
CA GLY A 51 6.78 17.54 1.74
C GLY A 51 6.79 16.14 1.12
N GLN A 52 7.85 15.73 0.39
CA GLN A 52 7.92 14.36 -0.10
C GLN A 52 8.42 13.38 0.97
N PRO A 53 7.71 12.26 1.20
CA PRO A 53 8.15 11.26 2.16
C PRO A 53 9.45 10.57 1.71
N THR A 54 10.43 10.52 2.62
CA THR A 54 11.66 9.72 2.46
C THR A 54 11.50 8.41 3.22
N GLN A 55 11.72 7.29 2.56
CA GLN A 55 11.71 5.99 3.22
C GLN A 55 12.95 5.81 4.08
N LEU A 56 12.75 5.47 5.35
CA LEU A 56 13.82 5.25 6.35
C LEU A 56 14.16 3.78 6.56
N GLY A 57 13.32 2.88 6.09
CA GLY A 57 13.55 1.44 6.16
C GLY A 57 12.28 0.61 6.00
N THR A 58 12.50 -0.71 5.89
CA THR A 58 11.45 -1.73 5.84
C THR A 58 11.72 -2.77 6.93
N PHE A 59 10.72 -3.07 7.72
CA PHE A 59 10.79 -3.98 8.86
C PHE A 59 9.64 -4.99 8.75
N GLY A 60 9.90 -6.17 8.23
CA GLY A 60 8.87 -7.15 7.97
C GLY A 60 7.76 -6.62 7.06
N SER A 61 6.54 -6.47 7.60
CA SER A 61 5.37 -5.94 6.85
C SER A 61 5.21 -4.43 6.96
N TRP A 62 6.15 -3.72 7.57
CA TRP A 62 6.08 -2.30 7.88
C TRP A 62 7.16 -1.51 7.17
N ASN A 63 6.77 -0.41 6.53
CA ASN A 63 7.68 0.58 5.95
C ASN A 63 7.67 1.84 6.80
N VAL A 64 8.84 2.44 7.02
CA VAL A 64 8.98 3.66 7.82
C VAL A 64 9.37 4.82 6.92
N TYR A 65 8.72 5.94 7.13
CA TYR A 65 8.93 7.17 6.37
C TYR A 65 9.10 8.37 7.28
N ALA A 66 9.80 9.38 6.79
CA ALA A 66 9.80 10.72 7.33
C ALA A 66 9.51 11.73 6.23
N SER A 67 8.80 12.80 6.58
CA SER A 67 8.52 13.92 5.69
C SER A 67 8.72 15.22 6.46
N ASP A 68 9.41 16.18 5.86
CA ASP A 68 9.55 17.53 6.39
C ASP A 68 8.49 18.41 5.71
N THR A 69 7.55 18.90 6.48
CA THR A 69 6.43 19.75 6.02
C THR A 69 6.53 21.15 6.63
N ALA A 70 5.78 22.10 6.13
CA ALA A 70 5.68 23.45 6.71
C ALA A 70 5.29 23.41 8.20
N ASN A 71 4.49 22.42 8.61
CA ASN A 71 4.07 22.18 10.00
C ASN A 71 5.09 21.40 10.83
N GLY A 72 6.22 21.02 10.26
CA GLY A 72 7.29 20.28 10.91
C GLY A 72 7.47 18.86 10.39
N ARG A 73 8.39 18.17 11.05
CA ARG A 73 8.72 16.80 10.69
C ARG A 73 7.63 15.83 11.14
N VAL A 74 7.25 14.93 10.22
CA VAL A 74 6.30 13.84 10.45
C VAL A 74 7.02 12.53 10.17
N CYS A 75 6.99 11.60 11.13
CA CYS A 75 7.51 10.25 10.93
C CYS A 75 6.37 9.25 11.12
N TYR A 76 6.32 8.22 10.29
CA TYR A 76 5.28 7.21 10.41
C TYR A 76 5.75 5.84 9.94
N ALA A 77 5.21 4.81 10.59
CA ALA A 77 5.24 3.44 10.10
C ALA A 77 3.93 3.16 9.35
N LEU A 78 4.05 2.48 8.22
CA LEU A 78 2.95 2.16 7.30
C LEU A 78 2.93 0.67 7.02
N ALA A 79 1.74 0.04 7.14
CA ALA A 79 1.48 -1.32 6.66
C ALA A 79 0.29 -1.36 5.72
N LEU A 80 0.35 -2.27 4.73
CA LEU A 80 -0.80 -2.63 3.92
C LEU A 80 -1.48 -3.87 4.52
N PRO A 81 -2.79 -4.04 4.33
CA PRO A 81 -3.46 -5.25 4.76
C PRO A 81 -2.92 -6.45 3.96
N LYS A 82 -2.55 -7.53 4.67
CA LYS A 82 -2.15 -8.81 4.07
C LYS A 82 -3.35 -9.52 3.43
N GLU A 83 -4.52 -9.29 3.98
CA GLU A 83 -5.76 -9.90 3.52
C GLU A 83 -6.93 -8.95 3.70
N ARG A 84 -7.85 -8.94 2.75
CA ARG A 84 -9.05 -8.10 2.73
C ARG A 84 -10.28 -8.94 2.40
N LEU A 85 -11.17 -9.11 3.36
CA LEU A 85 -12.36 -9.95 3.23
C LEU A 85 -13.65 -9.11 3.17
N PRO A 86 -14.66 -9.54 2.38
CA PRO A 86 -14.60 -10.60 1.37
C PRO A 86 -13.65 -10.23 0.22
N ALA A 87 -12.96 -11.24 -0.33
CA ALA A 87 -11.93 -11.03 -1.36
C ALA A 87 -12.48 -10.59 -2.72
N ASN A 88 -13.76 -10.86 -2.99
CA ASN A 88 -14.43 -10.55 -4.26
C ASN A 88 -14.90 -9.09 -4.40
N LEU A 89 -14.65 -8.24 -3.41
CA LEU A 89 -15.01 -6.82 -3.45
C LEU A 89 -13.82 -5.95 -3.90
N THR A 90 -14.05 -5.15 -4.93
CA THR A 90 -13.08 -4.12 -5.36
C THR A 90 -13.11 -2.93 -4.41
N ARG A 91 -11.96 -2.53 -3.91
CA ARG A 91 -11.75 -1.41 -2.98
C ARG A 91 -10.42 -0.74 -3.29
N ASP A 92 -10.33 0.57 -3.07
CA ASP A 92 -9.06 1.27 -3.13
C ASP A 92 -8.10 0.73 -2.05
N PRO A 93 -6.80 0.94 -2.18
CA PRO A 93 -5.83 0.49 -1.18
C PRO A 93 -6.16 1.00 0.23
N GLY A 94 -6.04 0.10 1.21
CA GLY A 94 -6.11 0.44 2.63
C GLY A 94 -4.70 0.57 3.23
N TYR A 95 -4.57 1.39 4.28
CA TYR A 95 -3.27 1.64 4.93
C TYR A 95 -3.45 1.77 6.44
N PHE A 96 -2.56 1.15 7.19
CA PHE A 96 -2.48 1.34 8.64
C PHE A 96 -1.25 2.17 8.97
N PHE A 97 -1.45 3.27 9.68
CA PHE A 97 -0.39 4.20 10.08
C PHE A 97 -0.20 4.21 11.59
N VAL A 98 1.05 4.34 12.01
CA VAL A 98 1.43 4.78 13.35
C VAL A 98 2.32 6.00 13.18
N SER A 99 1.82 7.18 13.57
CA SER A 99 2.42 8.47 13.23
C SER A 99 2.90 9.23 14.48
N THR A 100 4.02 9.94 14.33
CA THR A 100 4.55 10.86 15.31
C THR A 100 4.78 12.23 14.66
N ARG A 101 4.24 13.29 15.25
CA ARG A 101 4.35 14.69 14.85
C ARG A 101 4.79 15.54 16.05
N PRO A 102 6.11 15.68 16.29
CA PRO A 102 6.63 16.32 17.51
C PRO A 102 6.14 17.77 17.72
N LYS A 103 6.07 18.57 16.64
CA LYS A 103 5.58 19.96 16.73
C LYS A 103 4.10 20.08 17.14
N GLU A 104 3.31 19.03 16.89
CA GLU A 104 1.89 18.96 17.26
C GLU A 104 1.66 18.23 18.59
N ASN A 105 2.75 17.82 19.28
CA ASN A 105 2.70 16.97 20.47
C ASN A 105 1.96 15.65 20.28
N VAL A 106 1.94 15.14 19.04
CA VAL A 106 1.31 13.86 18.70
C VAL A 106 2.37 12.77 18.68
N ARG A 107 2.15 11.73 19.48
CA ARG A 107 3.02 10.56 19.58
C ARG A 107 2.23 9.28 19.37
N ASP A 108 2.80 8.40 18.54
CA ASP A 108 2.28 7.03 18.32
C ASP A 108 0.77 6.99 17.98
N GLU A 109 0.25 7.97 17.22
CA GLU A 109 -1.15 8.02 16.81
C GLU A 109 -1.46 6.94 15.77
N LEU A 110 -2.48 6.15 16.05
CA LEU A 110 -2.99 5.13 15.14
C LEU A 110 -4.06 5.72 14.23
N SER A 111 -3.89 5.51 12.92
CA SER A 111 -4.92 5.85 11.93
C SER A 111 -4.96 4.83 10.80
N ILE A 112 -6.16 4.59 10.26
CA ILE A 112 -6.38 3.57 9.25
C ILE A 112 -7.18 4.15 8.11
N VAL A 113 -6.56 4.25 6.93
CA VAL A 113 -7.24 4.59 5.67
C VAL A 113 -7.91 3.33 5.16
N LEU A 114 -9.23 3.36 5.02
CA LEU A 114 -10.00 2.16 4.70
C LEU A 114 -10.00 1.81 3.20
N GLY A 115 -9.81 2.82 2.30
CA GLY A 115 -9.95 2.64 0.87
C GLY A 115 -11.41 2.47 0.42
N PHE A 116 -12.37 2.85 1.27
CA PHE A 116 -13.81 2.88 0.99
C PHE A 116 -14.55 3.73 2.02
N PRO A 117 -15.76 4.22 1.70
CA PRO A 117 -16.63 4.88 2.67
C PRO A 117 -17.18 3.87 3.69
N ALA A 118 -16.96 4.12 4.99
CA ALA A 118 -17.61 3.38 6.06
C ALA A 118 -19.08 3.81 6.21
N LYS A 119 -19.89 2.95 6.83
CA LYS A 119 -21.28 3.27 7.17
C LYS A 119 -21.32 4.39 8.20
N ASP A 120 -22.11 5.41 7.91
CA ASP A 120 -22.25 6.57 8.79
C ASP A 120 -22.70 6.16 10.21
N GLY A 121 -22.07 6.72 11.22
CA GLY A 121 -22.35 6.43 12.62
C GLY A 121 -21.99 5.03 13.11
N SER A 122 -21.37 4.18 12.28
CA SER A 122 -20.91 2.85 12.72
C SER A 122 -19.45 2.91 13.19
N ASP A 123 -19.18 2.23 14.30
CA ASP A 123 -17.83 2.03 14.79
C ASP A 123 -17.12 0.89 14.03
N ALA A 124 -15.81 0.96 13.98
CA ALA A 124 -14.94 -0.15 13.56
C ALA A 124 -14.33 -0.81 14.81
N GLN A 125 -13.98 -2.08 14.69
CA GLN A 125 -13.34 -2.85 15.76
C GLN A 125 -11.92 -3.24 15.34
N LEU A 126 -10.94 -2.91 16.18
CA LEU A 126 -9.57 -3.41 16.09
C LEU A 126 -9.41 -4.57 17.05
N VAL A 127 -9.17 -5.75 16.52
CA VAL A 127 -8.97 -6.98 17.28
C VAL A 127 -7.51 -7.37 17.21
N VAL A 128 -6.83 -7.43 18.38
CA VAL A 128 -5.42 -7.83 18.49
C VAL A 128 -5.29 -8.82 19.63
N GLY A 129 -4.90 -10.06 19.31
CA GLY A 129 -4.90 -11.13 20.29
C GLY A 129 -6.31 -11.38 20.87
N LYS A 130 -6.45 -11.20 22.18
CA LYS A 130 -7.74 -11.32 22.89
C LYS A 130 -8.41 -9.95 23.15
N SER A 131 -7.77 -8.86 22.76
CA SER A 131 -8.26 -7.49 23.02
C SER A 131 -9.01 -6.95 21.83
N THR A 132 -10.09 -6.19 22.10
CA THR A 132 -10.86 -5.46 21.09
C THR A 132 -10.91 -4.00 21.49
N PHE A 133 -10.57 -3.12 20.53
CA PHE A 133 -10.62 -1.67 20.69
C PHE A 133 -11.58 -1.09 19.67
N VAL A 134 -12.12 0.08 19.96
CA VAL A 134 -13.11 0.75 19.10
C VAL A 134 -12.44 1.90 18.37
N ALA A 135 -12.65 1.93 17.05
CA ALA A 135 -12.23 3.04 16.21
C ALA A 135 -13.46 3.70 15.55
N ALA A 136 -13.40 5.01 15.38
CA ALA A 136 -14.43 5.82 14.76
C ALA A 136 -14.00 6.20 13.33
N PRO A 137 -14.62 5.64 12.29
CA PRO A 137 -14.41 6.07 10.92
C PRO A 137 -15.02 7.46 10.67
N LYS A 138 -14.25 8.33 10.01
CA LYS A 138 -14.71 9.64 9.55
C LYS A 138 -14.44 9.76 8.06
N MET A 139 -15.42 10.27 7.30
CA MET A 139 -15.23 10.53 5.88
C MET A 139 -14.15 11.58 5.64
N GLN A 140 -13.24 11.26 4.72
CA GLN A 140 -12.26 12.19 4.16
C GLN A 140 -12.21 11.99 2.65
N ALA A 141 -12.64 12.99 1.90
CA ALA A 141 -12.80 12.92 0.45
C ALA A 141 -13.64 11.69 0.01
N SER A 142 -13.04 10.73 -0.71
CA SER A 142 -13.71 9.53 -1.24
C SER A 142 -13.61 8.29 -0.34
N THR A 143 -12.86 8.35 0.77
CA THR A 143 -12.64 7.23 1.69
C THR A 143 -12.94 7.62 3.13
N SER A 144 -12.97 6.64 4.02
CA SER A 144 -12.99 6.90 5.45
C SER A 144 -11.62 6.63 6.06
N VAL A 145 -11.25 7.46 7.03
CA VAL A 145 -10.11 7.22 7.92
C VAL A 145 -10.65 6.95 9.32
N ALA A 146 -10.18 5.90 9.95
CA ALA A 146 -10.56 5.53 11.30
C ALA A 146 -9.45 5.85 12.30
N TRP A 147 -9.83 6.45 13.43
CA TRP A 147 -8.97 6.68 14.60
C TRP A 147 -9.57 5.97 15.79
N LEU A 148 -8.74 5.66 16.79
CA LEU A 148 -9.27 5.14 18.06
C LEU A 148 -10.29 6.13 18.64
N LYS A 149 -11.44 5.62 19.06
CA LYS A 149 -12.52 6.41 19.65
C LYS A 149 -12.08 7.04 20.99
N ASN A 150 -11.27 6.30 21.75
CA ASN A 150 -10.57 6.79 22.91
C ASN A 150 -9.06 6.87 22.61
N PRO A 151 -8.48 8.07 22.45
CA PRO A 151 -7.05 8.23 22.16
C PRO A 151 -6.12 7.64 23.22
N GLN A 152 -6.58 7.49 24.46
CA GLN A 152 -5.80 6.89 25.56
C GLN A 152 -5.53 5.39 25.31
N ASP A 153 -6.32 4.74 24.48
CA ASP A 153 -6.12 3.33 24.12
C ASP A 153 -4.93 3.11 23.17
N ASN A 154 -4.35 4.17 22.56
CA ASN A 154 -3.20 4.05 21.66
C ASN A 154 -2.07 3.22 22.25
N ALA A 155 -1.67 3.51 23.49
CA ALA A 155 -0.58 2.78 24.15
C ALA A 155 -0.93 1.30 24.36
N ALA A 156 -2.16 1.00 24.76
CA ALA A 156 -2.62 -0.37 24.96
C ALA A 156 -2.68 -1.16 23.65
N VAL A 157 -3.17 -0.55 22.55
CA VAL A 157 -3.17 -1.17 21.22
C VAL A 157 -1.74 -1.47 20.78
N ILE A 158 -0.82 -0.51 20.90
CA ILE A 158 0.59 -0.67 20.53
C ILE A 158 1.24 -1.83 21.28
N GLU A 159 0.99 -1.93 22.59
CA GLU A 159 1.53 -3.06 23.39
C GLU A 159 0.96 -4.41 22.96
N GLN A 160 -0.31 -4.46 22.56
CA GLN A 160 -0.89 -5.68 21.98
C GLN A 160 -0.29 -5.98 20.60
N MET A 161 -0.08 -4.96 19.75
CA MET A 161 0.53 -5.13 18.43
C MET A 161 1.96 -5.68 18.50
N LYS A 162 2.75 -5.29 19.51
CA LYS A 162 4.12 -5.82 19.71
C LYS A 162 4.14 -7.32 20.09
N LYS A 163 3.08 -7.82 20.71
CA LYS A 163 3.00 -9.18 21.30
C LYS A 163 2.26 -10.17 20.43
N ASN A 164 1.57 -9.73 19.38
CA ASN A 164 0.71 -10.58 18.58
C ASN A 164 1.15 -10.57 17.10
N PRO A 165 0.88 -11.63 16.33
CA PRO A 165 1.29 -11.72 14.92
C PRO A 165 0.36 -10.99 13.97
N LEU A 166 -0.88 -10.69 14.40
CA LEU A 166 -1.94 -10.19 13.54
C LEU A 166 -2.84 -9.18 14.26
N LEU A 167 -3.25 -8.15 13.52
CA LEU A 167 -4.33 -7.25 13.86
C LEU A 167 -5.44 -7.40 12.81
N SER A 168 -6.70 -7.50 13.24
CA SER A 168 -7.88 -7.51 12.37
C SER A 168 -8.70 -6.26 12.60
N LEU A 169 -8.93 -5.50 11.53
CA LEU A 169 -9.90 -4.41 11.50
C LEU A 169 -11.22 -4.94 10.95
N LYS A 170 -12.31 -4.80 11.70
CA LYS A 170 -13.67 -5.15 11.28
C LYS A 170 -14.50 -3.89 11.16
N VAL A 171 -15.13 -3.66 10.02
CA VAL A 171 -15.87 -2.42 9.73
C VAL A 171 -16.99 -2.69 8.74
N THR A 172 -18.10 -1.93 8.84
CA THR A 172 -19.19 -1.98 7.88
C THR A 172 -19.04 -0.84 6.86
N SER A 173 -19.08 -1.17 5.57
CA SER A 173 -19.04 -0.16 4.50
C SER A 173 -20.40 0.57 4.39
N LYS A 174 -20.42 1.74 3.73
CA LYS A 174 -21.63 2.49 3.43
C LYS A 174 -22.67 1.67 2.64
N ARG A 175 -22.19 0.69 1.86
CA ARG A 175 -23.07 -0.25 1.13
C ARG A 175 -23.61 -1.40 1.99
N GLY A 176 -23.30 -1.45 3.28
CA GLY A 176 -23.75 -2.47 4.21
C GLY A 176 -22.89 -3.75 4.25
N ASN A 177 -21.79 -3.80 3.52
CA ASN A 177 -20.91 -4.98 3.56
C ASN A 177 -20.12 -5.01 4.87
N ALA A 178 -20.12 -6.16 5.56
CA ALA A 178 -19.20 -6.42 6.65
C ALA A 178 -17.81 -6.75 6.07
N LEU A 179 -16.81 -5.95 6.42
CA LEU A 179 -15.46 -6.04 5.89
C LEU A 179 -14.48 -6.36 7.00
N THR A 180 -13.46 -7.16 6.66
CA THR A 180 -12.33 -7.43 7.55
C THR A 180 -11.04 -7.17 6.79
N GLU A 181 -10.12 -6.44 7.41
CA GLU A 181 -8.76 -6.23 6.92
C GLU A 181 -7.76 -6.75 7.95
N ASN A 182 -6.89 -7.64 7.52
CA ASN A 182 -5.91 -8.28 8.38
C ASN A 182 -4.52 -7.71 8.10
N TYR A 183 -3.86 -7.18 9.12
CA TYR A 183 -2.53 -6.59 9.06
C TYR A 183 -1.53 -7.48 9.80
N ALA A 184 -0.46 -7.89 9.11
CA ALA A 184 0.63 -8.63 9.74
C ALA A 184 1.46 -7.70 10.62
N LEU A 185 1.78 -8.15 11.84
CA LEU A 185 2.51 -7.37 12.84
C LEU A 185 4.00 -7.71 12.90
N ALA A 186 4.47 -8.62 12.04
CA ALA A 186 5.91 -8.92 11.92
C ALA A 186 6.71 -7.65 11.59
N GLY A 187 7.69 -7.32 12.42
CA GLY A 187 8.54 -6.13 12.28
C GLY A 187 7.96 -4.83 12.87
N PHE A 188 6.74 -4.85 13.41
CA PHE A 188 6.10 -3.65 13.96
C PHE A 188 6.93 -2.96 15.04
N GLY A 189 7.46 -3.71 16.01
CA GLY A 189 8.29 -3.15 17.09
C GLY A 189 9.51 -2.39 16.56
N GLN A 190 10.24 -2.99 15.61
CA GLN A 190 11.41 -2.37 14.98
C GLN A 190 11.02 -1.13 14.16
N ALA A 191 9.89 -1.18 13.45
CA ALA A 191 9.37 -0.03 12.70
C ALA A 191 9.03 1.13 13.64
N LEU A 192 8.37 0.86 14.77
CA LEU A 192 8.03 1.87 15.77
C LEU A 192 9.29 2.50 16.41
N ASP A 193 10.31 1.69 16.71
CA ASP A 193 11.59 2.18 17.23
C ASP A 193 12.28 3.11 16.23
N GLN A 194 12.21 2.78 14.94
CA GLN A 194 12.74 3.65 13.87
C GLN A 194 11.95 4.96 13.77
N VAL A 195 10.61 4.94 13.90
CA VAL A 195 9.78 6.17 13.95
C VAL A 195 10.23 7.06 15.11
N LYS A 196 10.38 6.50 16.32
CA LYS A 196 10.83 7.24 17.52
C LYS A 196 12.23 7.80 17.38
N LYS A 197 13.14 7.07 16.74
CA LYS A 197 14.50 7.54 16.45
C LYS A 197 14.51 8.71 15.47
N ALA A 198 13.63 8.69 14.47
CA ALA A 198 13.58 9.71 13.42
C ALA A 198 12.82 10.97 13.83
N CYS A 199 11.87 10.85 14.77
CA CYS A 199 11.06 11.94 15.36
C CYS A 199 11.07 11.82 16.90
N PRO A 200 12.19 12.21 17.56
CA PRO A 200 12.37 12.13 19.01
C PRO A 200 11.44 13.04 19.82
#